data_75e1ccdf04db426e9c3b543995d63a45
#
_entry.id   75e1ccdf04db426e9c3b543995d63a45
#
_cell.length_a   1.000
_cell.length_b   1.000
_cell.length_c   1.000
_cell.angle_alpha   90.00
_cell.angle_beta   90.00
_cell.angle_gamma   90.00
#
_symmetry.space_group_name_H-M   'P 1'
#
loop_
_entity.id
_entity.type
_entity.pdbx_description
1 polymer ?
#
loop_
_entity_poly.entity_id
_entity_poly.type
_entity_poly.pdbx_seq_one_letter_code
_entity_poly.pdbx_strand_id
1 'polypeptide(L)'
;MVASKLQRLEEAMADFYQPQVAERLNQSVLYSLQAGGKRIRPLLLLTILESFGMELKQAHYQVAACVELIHTGSLIHDDLPAMDNDDYRRGRLTNHKVYDEATAILAGDSLFLDPFGFLAQVDLPAETILALVRELSQASGTFGMVAGQVLDMAGEGQNLTLEQLQAIHANKTGKLLTFPFVAAGLIAGQSDVVINHLRQAGQLIGLAFQVRDDILDVTATFEEIGKTPQKDVLAEKSTYPALMGLEASKVFLEDSLNQAINELDQVAKQVPFSTEKIKEIIGSLRING
;
A
#
# COMPACT_ATOMS: atom_id res chain seq x y z
N MET A 1 9.53 18.60 6.89
CA MET A 1 8.98 17.51 7.74
C MET A 1 8.75 16.21 6.95
N VAL A 2 7.99 16.18 5.83
CA VAL A 2 7.82 14.97 5.00
C VAL A 2 9.14 14.48 4.39
N ALA A 3 9.96 15.38 3.84
CA ALA A 3 11.26 15.03 3.24
C ALA A 3 12.21 14.31 4.22
N SER A 4 12.27 14.74 5.48
CA SER A 4 13.10 14.09 6.49
C SER A 4 12.58 12.71 6.90
N LYS A 5 11.26 12.50 6.89
CA LYS A 5 10.68 11.17 7.11
C LYS A 5 11.00 10.22 5.96
N LEU A 6 10.88 10.70 4.71
CA LEU A 6 11.22 9.91 3.53
C LEU A 6 12.69 9.51 3.54
N GLN A 7 13.60 10.44 3.87
CA GLN A 7 15.02 10.13 3.97
C GLN A 7 15.29 9.03 5.01
N ARG A 8 14.75 9.15 6.22
CA ARG A 8 14.93 8.13 7.27
C ARG A 8 14.29 6.79 6.92
N LEU A 9 13.18 6.80 6.16
CA LEU A 9 12.57 5.59 5.63
C LEU A 9 13.47 4.89 4.60
N GLU A 10 14.03 5.66 3.65
CA GLU A 10 14.96 5.14 2.65
C GLU A 10 16.23 4.57 3.29
N GLU A 11 16.75 5.26 4.32
CA GLU A 11 17.86 4.76 5.13
C GLU A 11 17.48 3.44 5.82
N ALA A 12 16.30 3.34 6.46
CA ALA A 12 15.85 2.12 7.12
C ALA A 12 15.67 0.95 6.14
N MET A 13 15.18 1.21 4.92
CA MET A 13 15.09 0.17 3.87
C MET A 13 16.47 -0.26 3.38
N ALA A 14 17.41 0.68 3.18
CA ALA A 14 18.76 0.37 2.74
C ALA A 14 19.55 -0.41 3.80
N ASP A 15 19.37 -0.10 5.07
CA ASP A 15 20.08 -0.76 6.19
C ASP A 15 19.75 -2.25 6.29
N PHE A 16 18.54 -2.67 5.84
CA PHE A 16 18.19 -4.08 5.78
C PHE A 16 19.02 -4.87 4.76
N TYR A 17 19.51 -4.21 3.69
CA TYR A 17 20.20 -4.84 2.58
C TYR A 17 21.69 -4.50 2.57
N GLN A 18 22.36 -4.70 3.71
CA GLN A 18 23.82 -4.66 3.83
C GLN A 18 24.47 -5.88 3.14
N PRO A 19 25.80 -6.02 3.04
CA PRO A 19 26.46 -7.05 2.24
C PRO A 19 25.82 -8.41 2.36
N GLN A 20 25.41 -8.96 1.23
CA GLN A 20 24.57 -10.15 1.12
C GLN A 20 25.34 -11.33 0.54
N VAL A 21 24.79 -12.54 0.71
CA VAL A 21 25.33 -13.79 0.15
C VAL A 21 25.37 -13.75 -1.39
N ALA A 22 24.38 -13.11 -2.03
CA ALA A 22 24.27 -13.00 -3.47
C ALA A 22 24.20 -11.52 -3.90
N GLU A 23 25.33 -10.98 -4.38
CA GLU A 23 25.42 -9.57 -4.78
C GLU A 23 24.40 -9.18 -5.85
N ARG A 24 24.19 -10.05 -6.87
CA ARG A 24 23.23 -9.79 -7.95
C ARG A 24 21.79 -9.67 -7.42
N LEU A 25 21.40 -10.49 -6.45
CA LEU A 25 20.10 -10.43 -5.82
C LEU A 25 19.94 -9.10 -5.05
N ASN A 26 20.96 -8.72 -4.26
CA ASN A 26 20.95 -7.48 -3.52
C ASN A 26 20.83 -6.24 -4.44
N GLN A 27 21.60 -6.22 -5.53
CA GLN A 27 21.51 -5.16 -6.54
C GLN A 27 20.11 -5.08 -7.17
N SER A 28 19.49 -6.22 -7.48
CA SER A 28 18.15 -6.30 -8.04
C SER A 28 17.08 -5.76 -7.07
N VAL A 29 17.15 -6.16 -5.80
CA VAL A 29 16.26 -5.65 -4.73
C VAL A 29 16.41 -4.14 -4.59
N LEU A 30 17.64 -3.64 -4.41
CA LEU A 30 17.92 -2.22 -4.23
C LEU A 30 17.52 -1.40 -5.46
N TYR A 31 17.69 -1.93 -6.67
CA TYR A 31 17.25 -1.28 -7.90
C TYR A 31 15.75 -0.90 -7.85
N SER A 32 14.90 -1.83 -7.43
CA SER A 32 13.46 -1.61 -7.33
C SER A 32 13.08 -0.73 -6.14
N LEU A 33 13.73 -0.89 -4.99
CA LEU A 33 13.50 -0.06 -3.80
C LEU A 33 13.86 1.41 -4.09
N GLN A 34 14.94 1.66 -4.80
CA GLN A 34 15.43 3.01 -5.16
C GLN A 34 14.74 3.61 -6.39
N ALA A 35 13.77 2.94 -7.00
CA ALA A 35 13.00 3.48 -8.11
C ALA A 35 12.07 4.64 -7.70
N GLY A 36 12.06 5.02 -6.45
CA GLY A 36 11.21 6.08 -5.91
C GLY A 36 9.78 5.61 -5.64
N GLY A 37 8.86 6.56 -5.59
CA GLY A 37 7.44 6.33 -5.34
C GLY A 37 6.89 7.24 -4.25
N LYS A 38 5.55 7.29 -4.13
CA LYS A 38 4.87 8.18 -3.16
C LYS A 38 5.02 7.72 -1.70
N ARG A 39 5.47 6.49 -1.46
CA ARG A 39 5.65 5.91 -0.11
C ARG A 39 4.41 6.11 0.80
N ILE A 40 3.21 5.97 0.24
CA ILE A 40 1.96 6.28 0.96
C ILE A 40 1.78 5.39 2.19
N ARG A 41 2.01 4.08 2.06
CA ARG A 41 1.83 3.10 3.15
C ARG A 41 2.71 3.41 4.36
N PRO A 42 4.03 3.56 4.22
CA PRO A 42 4.89 3.94 5.34
C PRO A 42 4.56 5.33 5.89
N LEU A 43 4.24 6.32 5.05
CA LEU A 43 3.87 7.66 5.51
C LEU A 43 2.58 7.66 6.33
N LEU A 44 1.58 6.86 5.97
CA LEU A 44 0.35 6.68 6.75
C LEU A 44 0.68 6.15 8.15
N LEU A 45 1.49 5.08 8.27
CA LEU A 45 1.89 4.52 9.56
C LEU A 45 2.55 5.59 10.45
N LEU A 46 3.57 6.26 9.92
CA LEU A 46 4.32 7.27 10.65
C LEU A 46 3.43 8.47 11.05
N THR A 47 2.50 8.89 10.18
CA THR A 47 1.58 9.99 10.46
C THR A 47 0.57 9.64 11.54
N ILE A 48 0.06 8.41 11.55
CA ILE A 48 -0.87 7.94 12.60
C ILE A 48 -0.17 7.84 13.95
N LEU A 49 1.09 7.38 14.00
CA LEU A 49 1.88 7.40 15.23
C LEU A 49 2.08 8.82 15.78
N GLU A 50 2.39 9.79 14.90
CA GLU A 50 2.45 11.19 15.32
C GLU A 50 1.07 11.72 15.77
N SER A 51 -0.02 11.25 15.18
CA SER A 51 -1.39 11.60 15.58
C SER A 51 -1.71 11.15 17.02
N PHE A 52 -1.09 10.05 17.47
CA PHE A 52 -1.11 9.62 18.89
C PHE A 52 -0.13 10.40 19.78
N GLY A 53 0.56 11.42 19.25
CA GLY A 53 1.55 12.21 20.00
C GLY A 53 2.89 11.51 20.18
N MET A 54 3.16 10.43 19.47
CA MET A 54 4.43 9.69 19.59
C MET A 54 5.56 10.37 18.85
N GLU A 55 6.72 10.44 19.50
CA GLU A 55 7.96 10.76 18.82
C GLU A 55 8.41 9.56 17.98
N LEU A 56 8.75 9.82 16.70
CA LEU A 56 9.16 8.76 15.77
C LEU A 56 10.58 8.27 16.08
N LYS A 57 10.68 6.95 16.35
CA LYS A 57 11.94 6.24 16.61
C LYS A 57 12.34 5.38 15.43
N GLN A 58 13.58 4.87 15.43
CA GLN A 58 14.08 3.96 14.38
C GLN A 58 13.17 2.73 14.20
N ALA A 59 12.70 2.13 15.29
CA ALA A 59 11.75 1.03 15.26
C ALA A 59 10.50 1.30 14.39
N HIS A 60 9.96 2.53 14.47
CA HIS A 60 8.78 2.92 13.68
C HIS A 60 9.07 2.98 12.18
N TYR A 61 10.25 3.48 11.79
CA TYR A 61 10.70 3.50 10.40
C TYR A 61 10.96 2.08 9.88
N GLN A 62 11.50 1.19 10.70
CA GLN A 62 11.72 -0.21 10.36
C GLN A 62 10.40 -0.93 10.10
N VAL A 63 9.38 -0.77 10.95
CA VAL A 63 8.04 -1.33 10.69
C VAL A 63 7.43 -0.72 9.43
N ALA A 64 7.55 0.60 9.24
CA ALA A 64 7.07 1.27 8.04
C ALA A 64 7.80 0.80 6.77
N ALA A 65 9.08 0.50 6.85
CA ALA A 65 9.87 -0.08 5.77
C ALA A 65 9.32 -1.46 5.37
N CYS A 66 8.99 -2.32 6.33
CA CYS A 66 8.52 -3.69 6.04
C CYS A 66 7.29 -3.74 5.12
N VAL A 67 6.32 -2.83 5.29
CA VAL A 67 5.15 -2.79 4.39
C VAL A 67 5.52 -2.32 2.98
N GLU A 68 6.49 -1.43 2.86
CA GLU A 68 6.96 -0.95 1.54
C GLU A 68 7.80 -2.01 0.82
N LEU A 69 8.57 -2.83 1.56
CA LEU A 69 9.30 -3.97 0.99
C LEU A 69 8.33 -4.96 0.33
N ILE A 70 7.29 -5.37 1.05
CA ILE A 70 6.25 -6.25 0.50
C ILE A 70 5.58 -5.62 -0.72
N HIS A 71 5.21 -4.34 -0.64
CA HIS A 71 4.64 -3.64 -1.78
C HIS A 71 5.59 -3.61 -2.99
N THR A 72 6.88 -3.38 -2.76
CA THR A 72 7.86 -3.39 -3.85
C THR A 72 8.02 -4.78 -4.44
N GLY A 73 8.03 -5.84 -3.63
CA GLY A 73 8.04 -7.23 -4.09
C GLY A 73 6.83 -7.55 -4.97
N SER A 74 5.63 -7.09 -4.58
CA SER A 74 4.43 -7.28 -5.40
C SER A 74 4.54 -6.61 -6.76
N LEU A 75 5.10 -5.39 -6.82
CA LEU A 75 5.30 -4.69 -8.08
C LEU A 75 6.32 -5.37 -9.00
N ILE A 76 7.38 -5.97 -8.44
CA ILE A 76 8.35 -6.75 -9.24
C ILE A 76 7.65 -7.96 -9.87
N HIS A 77 6.81 -8.66 -9.11
CA HIS A 77 6.09 -9.82 -9.62
C HIS A 77 4.99 -9.43 -10.61
N ASP A 78 4.25 -8.34 -10.35
CA ASP A 78 3.22 -7.83 -11.25
C ASP A 78 3.81 -7.50 -12.65
N ASP A 79 5.05 -6.98 -12.69
CA ASP A 79 5.72 -6.60 -13.94
C ASP A 79 6.19 -7.79 -14.80
N LEU A 80 6.24 -9.02 -14.25
CA LEU A 80 6.74 -10.20 -14.95
C LEU A 80 5.92 -10.55 -16.21
N PRO A 81 6.52 -11.20 -17.22
CA PRO A 81 5.81 -11.62 -18.44
C PRO A 81 4.61 -12.54 -18.20
N ALA A 82 4.60 -13.29 -17.08
CA ALA A 82 3.48 -14.16 -16.69
C ALA A 82 2.34 -13.40 -16.00
N MET A 83 2.49 -12.10 -15.76
CA MET A 83 1.55 -11.21 -15.09
C MET A 83 1.20 -10.06 -16.04
N ASP A 84 1.47 -8.81 -15.67
CA ASP A 84 1.13 -7.63 -16.49
C ASP A 84 2.06 -7.42 -17.70
N ASN A 85 3.23 -8.08 -17.72
CA ASN A 85 4.27 -7.97 -18.78
C ASN A 85 4.65 -6.51 -19.08
N ASP A 86 4.87 -5.72 -18.05
CA ASP A 86 5.22 -4.30 -18.18
C ASP A 86 6.74 -4.13 -18.37
N ASP A 87 7.14 -3.33 -19.37
CA ASP A 87 8.54 -3.00 -19.65
C ASP A 87 9.07 -1.86 -18.77
N TYR A 88 8.17 -0.96 -18.31
CA TYR A 88 8.53 0.24 -17.56
C TYR A 88 7.66 0.43 -16.32
N ARG A 89 8.30 0.81 -15.21
CA ARG A 89 7.65 1.22 -13.97
C ARG A 89 8.32 2.46 -13.39
N ARG A 90 7.54 3.48 -13.04
CA ARG A 90 8.05 4.76 -12.51
C ARG A 90 9.12 5.39 -13.40
N GLY A 91 8.97 5.28 -14.72
CA GLY A 91 9.89 5.84 -15.71
C GLY A 91 11.22 5.08 -15.89
N ARG A 92 11.39 3.92 -15.27
CA ARG A 92 12.57 3.04 -15.39
C ARG A 92 12.15 1.68 -15.95
N LEU A 93 13.08 0.98 -16.57
CA LEU A 93 12.87 -0.41 -16.96
C LEU A 93 12.52 -1.26 -15.73
N THR A 94 11.60 -2.21 -15.91
CA THR A 94 11.20 -3.14 -14.86
C THR A 94 12.34 -4.09 -14.48
N ASN A 95 12.25 -4.69 -13.30
CA ASN A 95 13.33 -5.49 -12.74
C ASN A 95 13.76 -6.64 -13.68
N HIS A 96 12.79 -7.37 -14.24
CA HIS A 96 13.08 -8.50 -15.16
C HIS A 96 13.72 -8.05 -16.48
N LYS A 97 13.52 -6.80 -16.91
CA LYS A 97 14.19 -6.25 -18.11
C LYS A 97 15.64 -5.87 -17.85
N VAL A 98 15.99 -5.50 -16.61
CA VAL A 98 17.35 -5.10 -16.24
C VAL A 98 18.20 -6.30 -15.84
N TYR A 99 17.63 -7.25 -15.10
CA TYR A 99 18.37 -8.40 -14.56
C TYR A 99 18.08 -9.68 -15.32
N ASP A 100 16.91 -10.21 -15.27
CA ASP A 100 16.24 -11.34 -15.94
C ASP A 100 15.03 -11.77 -15.12
N GLU A 101 14.18 -12.64 -15.67
CA GLU A 101 12.96 -13.12 -15.01
C GLU A 101 13.27 -13.90 -13.73
N ALA A 102 14.26 -14.79 -13.76
CA ALA A 102 14.60 -15.60 -12.59
C ALA A 102 15.11 -14.75 -11.43
N THR A 103 15.96 -13.74 -11.71
CA THR A 103 16.45 -12.80 -10.70
C THR A 103 15.31 -11.94 -10.15
N ALA A 104 14.38 -11.50 -11.01
CA ALA A 104 13.22 -10.72 -10.59
C ALA A 104 12.27 -11.53 -9.70
N ILE A 105 11.99 -12.78 -10.03
CA ILE A 105 11.20 -13.70 -9.18
C ILE A 105 11.85 -13.80 -7.79
N LEU A 106 13.14 -14.11 -7.73
CA LEU A 106 13.86 -14.27 -6.47
C LEU A 106 13.95 -12.96 -5.66
N ALA A 107 14.05 -11.81 -6.34
CA ALA A 107 14.03 -10.51 -5.69
C ALA A 107 12.65 -10.23 -5.05
N GLY A 108 11.57 -10.55 -5.74
CA GLY A 108 10.20 -10.45 -5.18
C GLY A 108 10.01 -11.40 -4.00
N ASP A 109 10.47 -12.67 -4.12
CA ASP A 109 10.41 -13.66 -3.02
C ASP A 109 11.14 -13.16 -1.78
N SER A 110 12.34 -12.59 -1.94
CA SER A 110 13.10 -12.01 -0.83
C SER A 110 12.32 -10.87 -0.17
N LEU A 111 11.74 -9.97 -0.96
CA LEU A 111 10.94 -8.84 -0.46
C LEU A 111 9.63 -9.27 0.23
N PHE A 112 9.13 -10.49 -0.02
CA PHE A 112 8.01 -11.07 0.73
C PHE A 112 8.44 -11.77 2.01
N LEU A 113 9.63 -12.38 2.06
CA LEU A 113 10.10 -13.16 3.21
C LEU A 113 10.85 -12.30 4.24
N ASP A 114 11.79 -11.49 3.78
CA ASP A 114 12.69 -10.69 4.63
C ASP A 114 11.97 -9.78 5.63
N PRO A 115 10.85 -9.09 5.29
CA PRO A 115 10.14 -8.22 6.21
C PRO A 115 9.72 -8.88 7.52
N PHE A 116 9.40 -10.18 7.52
CA PHE A 116 9.05 -10.90 8.74
C PHE A 116 10.26 -11.12 9.64
N GLY A 117 11.43 -11.40 9.05
CA GLY A 117 12.69 -11.48 9.78
C GLY A 117 13.13 -10.12 10.34
N PHE A 118 12.91 -9.04 9.59
CA PHE A 118 13.21 -7.67 10.04
C PHE A 118 12.28 -7.23 11.17
N LEU A 119 10.97 -7.50 11.07
CA LEU A 119 10.02 -7.23 12.15
C LEU A 119 10.39 -7.95 13.45
N ALA A 120 10.90 -9.18 13.36
CA ALA A 120 11.32 -9.94 14.52
C ALA A 120 12.51 -9.33 15.28
N GLN A 121 13.25 -8.39 14.67
CA GLN A 121 14.44 -7.75 15.23
C GLN A 121 14.19 -6.29 15.66
N VAL A 122 12.99 -5.77 15.43
CA VAL A 122 12.64 -4.38 15.78
C VAL A 122 12.61 -4.22 17.30
N ASP A 123 13.11 -3.09 17.81
CA ASP A 123 13.07 -2.74 19.23
C ASP A 123 11.67 -2.32 19.69
N LEU A 124 10.79 -3.31 19.81
CA LEU A 124 9.41 -3.20 20.28
C LEU A 124 9.10 -4.39 21.22
N PRO A 125 8.05 -4.29 22.07
CA PRO A 125 7.60 -5.42 22.86
C PRO A 125 7.29 -6.66 22.04
N ALA A 126 7.69 -7.84 22.49
CA ALA A 126 7.51 -9.10 21.76
C ALA A 126 6.06 -9.38 21.36
N GLU A 127 5.11 -9.02 22.20
CA GLU A 127 3.67 -9.13 21.91
C GLU A 127 3.24 -8.24 20.75
N THR A 128 3.77 -7.01 20.69
CA THR A 128 3.53 -6.07 19.58
C THR A 128 4.15 -6.60 18.29
N ILE A 129 5.38 -7.11 18.35
CA ILE A 129 6.05 -7.73 17.18
C ILE A 129 5.21 -8.90 16.65
N LEU A 130 4.75 -9.81 17.51
CA LEU A 130 3.94 -10.95 17.10
C LEU A 130 2.61 -10.52 16.47
N ALA A 131 1.98 -9.47 17.00
CA ALA A 131 0.76 -8.91 16.43
C ALA A 131 1.03 -8.27 15.06
N LEU A 132 2.12 -7.52 14.89
CA LEU A 132 2.53 -6.93 13.62
C LEU A 132 2.84 -7.99 12.55
N VAL A 133 3.57 -9.06 12.92
CA VAL A 133 3.86 -10.19 12.03
C VAL A 133 2.57 -10.85 11.55
N ARG A 134 1.61 -11.10 12.45
CA ARG A 134 0.31 -11.68 12.11
C ARG A 134 -0.48 -10.78 11.16
N GLU A 135 -0.61 -9.49 11.48
CA GLU A 135 -1.35 -8.52 10.66
C GLU A 135 -0.71 -8.35 9.26
N LEU A 136 0.61 -8.27 9.18
CA LEU A 136 1.31 -8.14 7.90
C LEU A 136 1.16 -9.40 7.06
N SER A 137 1.26 -10.59 7.65
CA SER A 137 1.05 -11.87 6.98
C SER A 137 -0.38 -11.99 6.42
N GLN A 138 -1.39 -11.61 7.22
CA GLN A 138 -2.78 -11.61 6.76
C GLN A 138 -3.04 -10.58 5.66
N ALA A 139 -2.38 -9.42 5.71
CA ALA A 139 -2.54 -8.39 4.71
C ALA A 139 -1.87 -8.74 3.37
N SER A 140 -0.74 -9.45 3.40
CA SER A 140 0.05 -9.74 2.20
C SER A 140 -0.19 -11.12 1.58
N GLY A 141 -0.50 -12.13 2.39
CA GLY A 141 -0.61 -13.53 1.97
C GLY A 141 -1.95 -13.92 1.34
N THR A 142 -2.28 -15.21 1.49
CA THR A 142 -3.49 -15.86 0.93
C THR A 142 -4.81 -15.27 1.43
N PHE A 143 -4.80 -14.53 2.53
CA PHE A 143 -5.98 -13.86 3.10
C PHE A 143 -6.03 -12.34 2.76
N GLY A 144 -5.15 -11.88 1.87
CA GLY A 144 -5.01 -10.48 1.52
C GLY A 144 -4.54 -10.29 0.08
N MET A 145 -3.41 -9.60 -0.10
CA MET A 145 -2.92 -9.13 -1.39
C MET A 145 -2.75 -10.25 -2.42
N VAL A 146 -2.17 -11.39 -2.06
CA VAL A 146 -1.98 -12.53 -2.98
C VAL A 146 -3.32 -13.09 -3.44
N ALA A 147 -4.31 -13.24 -2.55
CA ALA A 147 -5.65 -13.65 -2.94
C ALA A 147 -6.30 -12.63 -3.86
N GLY A 148 -6.15 -11.34 -3.57
CA GLY A 148 -6.65 -10.25 -4.41
C GLY A 148 -6.06 -10.27 -5.81
N GLN A 149 -4.77 -10.57 -5.94
CA GLN A 149 -4.09 -10.73 -7.23
C GLN A 149 -4.66 -11.91 -8.03
N VAL A 150 -4.91 -13.05 -7.39
CA VAL A 150 -5.54 -14.22 -8.05
C VAL A 150 -6.94 -13.87 -8.53
N LEU A 151 -7.73 -13.15 -7.72
CA LEU A 151 -9.08 -12.70 -8.13
C LEU A 151 -9.02 -11.70 -9.29
N ASP A 152 -8.04 -10.80 -9.30
CA ASP A 152 -7.84 -9.82 -10.37
C ASP A 152 -7.54 -10.52 -11.70
N MET A 153 -6.57 -11.42 -11.72
CA MET A 153 -6.22 -12.22 -12.89
C MET A 153 -7.39 -13.08 -13.38
N ALA A 154 -8.16 -13.70 -12.49
CA ALA A 154 -9.33 -14.48 -12.84
C ALA A 154 -10.48 -13.61 -13.39
N GLY A 155 -10.50 -12.34 -13.06
CA GLY A 155 -11.46 -11.35 -13.50
C GLY A 155 -11.16 -10.73 -14.86
N GLU A 156 -9.95 -10.92 -15.40
CA GLU A 156 -9.57 -10.38 -16.70
C GLU A 156 -10.46 -10.92 -17.83
N GLY A 157 -10.97 -9.99 -18.66
CA GLY A 157 -11.90 -10.34 -19.74
C GLY A 157 -13.28 -10.83 -19.28
N GLN A 158 -13.60 -10.70 -17.98
CA GLN A 158 -14.92 -11.04 -17.43
C GLN A 158 -15.74 -9.78 -17.13
N ASN A 159 -17.07 -9.90 -17.28
CA ASN A 159 -17.99 -8.87 -16.81
C ASN A 159 -18.21 -9.03 -15.30
N LEU A 160 -17.41 -8.35 -14.49
CA LEU A 160 -17.51 -8.41 -13.04
C LEU A 160 -18.74 -7.64 -12.52
N THR A 161 -19.33 -8.12 -11.44
CA THR A 161 -20.26 -7.31 -10.64
C THR A 161 -19.49 -6.31 -9.78
N LEU A 162 -20.17 -5.26 -9.30
CA LEU A 162 -19.56 -4.30 -8.38
C LEU A 162 -19.01 -4.97 -7.12
N GLU A 163 -19.70 -5.96 -6.57
CA GLU A 163 -19.26 -6.74 -5.40
C GLU A 163 -17.98 -7.51 -5.68
N GLN A 164 -17.86 -8.12 -6.86
CA GLN A 164 -16.64 -8.83 -7.26
C GLN A 164 -15.47 -7.86 -7.43
N LEU A 165 -15.67 -6.72 -8.07
CA LEU A 165 -14.66 -5.67 -8.18
C LEU A 165 -14.21 -5.15 -6.81
N GLN A 166 -15.16 -4.89 -5.90
CA GLN A 166 -14.86 -4.49 -4.53
C GLN A 166 -14.06 -5.55 -3.78
N ALA A 167 -14.37 -6.83 -3.95
CA ALA A 167 -13.62 -7.93 -3.34
C ALA A 167 -12.17 -7.99 -3.85
N ILE A 168 -11.93 -7.78 -5.15
CA ILE A 168 -10.59 -7.68 -5.73
C ILE A 168 -9.83 -6.53 -5.07
N HIS A 169 -10.39 -5.33 -5.11
CA HIS A 169 -9.74 -4.11 -4.61
C HIS A 169 -9.51 -4.15 -3.11
N ALA A 170 -10.46 -4.66 -2.31
CA ALA A 170 -10.32 -4.82 -0.88
C ALA A 170 -9.15 -5.73 -0.49
N ASN A 171 -8.88 -6.77 -1.28
CA ASN A 171 -7.79 -7.70 -1.01
C ASN A 171 -6.48 -7.28 -1.68
N LYS A 172 -6.45 -7.07 -3.00
CA LYS A 172 -5.22 -6.74 -3.75
C LYS A 172 -4.53 -5.48 -3.20
N THR A 173 -5.30 -4.44 -2.91
CA THR A 173 -4.77 -3.13 -2.48
C THR A 173 -5.17 -2.76 -1.06
N GLY A 174 -6.44 -2.98 -0.71
CA GLY A 174 -7.05 -2.51 0.54
C GLY A 174 -6.41 -3.10 1.78
N LYS A 175 -6.12 -4.40 1.80
CA LYS A 175 -5.48 -5.07 2.96
C LYS A 175 -4.12 -4.47 3.30
N LEU A 176 -3.26 -4.29 2.30
CA LEU A 176 -1.92 -3.74 2.53
C LEU A 176 -1.94 -2.22 2.82
N LEU A 177 -2.99 -1.48 2.40
CA LEU A 177 -3.24 -0.10 2.81
C LEU A 177 -3.85 0.01 4.21
N THR A 178 -4.56 -1.02 4.69
CA THR A 178 -5.11 -1.08 6.04
C THR A 178 -4.04 -1.36 7.09
N PHE A 179 -3.00 -2.13 6.73
CA PHE A 179 -1.93 -2.51 7.67
C PHE A 179 -1.31 -1.31 8.41
N PRO A 180 -0.94 -0.18 7.78
CA PRO A 180 -0.40 1.00 8.46
C PRO A 180 -1.27 1.53 9.61
N PHE A 181 -2.57 1.51 9.45
CA PHE A 181 -3.52 1.98 10.46
C PHE A 181 -3.54 1.06 11.68
N VAL A 182 -3.66 -0.24 11.44
CA VAL A 182 -3.67 -1.26 12.49
C VAL A 182 -2.33 -1.33 13.19
N ALA A 183 -1.24 -1.33 12.44
CA ALA A 183 0.12 -1.37 12.97
C ALA A 183 0.41 -0.18 13.89
N ALA A 184 0.01 1.04 13.50
CA ALA A 184 0.17 2.23 14.35
C ALA A 184 -0.64 2.10 15.66
N GLY A 185 -1.86 1.58 15.61
CA GLY A 185 -2.67 1.31 16.81
C GLY A 185 -2.01 0.30 17.75
N LEU A 186 -1.46 -0.79 17.21
CA LEU A 186 -0.72 -1.82 17.96
C LEU A 186 0.54 -1.24 18.61
N ILE A 187 1.35 -0.48 17.86
CA ILE A 187 2.58 0.16 18.37
C ILE A 187 2.25 1.19 19.45
N ALA A 188 1.15 1.93 19.30
CA ALA A 188 0.69 2.91 20.28
C ALA A 188 -0.03 2.27 21.49
N GLY A 189 -0.12 0.94 21.56
CA GLY A 189 -0.74 0.21 22.68
C GLY A 189 -2.24 0.49 22.85
N GLN A 190 -2.95 0.71 21.74
CA GLN A 190 -4.35 1.08 21.76
C GLN A 190 -5.28 -0.13 22.01
N SER A 191 -6.48 0.14 22.54
CA SER A 191 -7.51 -0.87 22.75
C SER A 191 -8.03 -1.45 21.42
N ASP A 192 -8.60 -2.66 21.47
CA ASP A 192 -9.21 -3.30 20.29
C ASP A 192 -10.29 -2.44 19.64
N VAL A 193 -11.03 -1.64 20.42
CA VAL A 193 -12.06 -0.71 19.91
C VAL A 193 -11.43 0.36 19.05
N VAL A 194 -10.34 0.99 19.52
CA VAL A 194 -9.58 2.01 18.75
C VAL A 194 -8.94 1.37 17.51
N ILE A 195 -8.34 0.19 17.64
CA ILE A 195 -7.73 -0.54 16.52
C ILE A 195 -8.80 -0.88 15.47
N ASN A 196 -10.03 -1.24 15.88
CA ASN A 196 -11.12 -1.50 14.93
C ASN A 196 -11.55 -0.26 14.16
N HIS A 197 -11.65 0.91 14.78
CA HIS A 197 -11.90 2.17 14.08
C HIS A 197 -10.78 2.50 13.09
N LEU A 198 -9.51 2.33 13.50
CA LEU A 198 -8.36 2.49 12.61
C LEU A 198 -8.42 1.52 11.42
N ARG A 199 -8.79 0.25 11.66
CA ARG A 199 -8.97 -0.77 10.62
C ARG A 199 -10.05 -0.35 9.60
N GLN A 200 -11.20 0.11 10.08
CA GLN A 200 -12.30 0.58 9.22
C GLN A 200 -11.87 1.80 8.41
N ALA A 201 -11.19 2.78 9.02
CA ALA A 201 -10.62 3.92 8.30
C ALA A 201 -9.64 3.47 7.20
N GLY A 202 -8.74 2.52 7.49
CA GLY A 202 -7.79 1.98 6.53
C GLY A 202 -8.46 1.26 5.36
N GLN A 203 -9.52 0.48 5.61
CA GLN A 203 -10.31 -0.20 4.58
C GLN A 203 -11.01 0.79 3.65
N LEU A 204 -11.64 1.82 4.20
CA LEU A 204 -12.31 2.87 3.44
C LEU A 204 -11.34 3.68 2.59
N ILE A 205 -10.15 3.98 3.11
CA ILE A 205 -9.09 4.67 2.36
C ILE A 205 -8.54 3.76 1.25
N GLY A 206 -8.37 2.47 1.50
CA GLY A 206 -7.96 1.50 0.49
C GLY A 206 -8.96 1.41 -0.67
N LEU A 207 -10.25 1.39 -0.35
CA LEU A 207 -11.33 1.42 -1.32
C LEU A 207 -11.33 2.74 -2.12
N ALA A 208 -11.29 3.88 -1.42
CA ALA A 208 -11.24 5.20 -2.03
C ALA A 208 -10.04 5.37 -2.98
N PHE A 209 -8.88 4.79 -2.60
CA PHE A 209 -7.67 4.82 -3.43
C PHE A 209 -7.89 4.16 -4.80
N GLN A 210 -8.54 3.00 -4.82
CA GLN A 210 -8.84 2.28 -6.07
C GLN A 210 -9.92 2.99 -6.90
N VAL A 211 -11.00 3.44 -6.26
CA VAL A 211 -12.03 4.23 -6.95
C VAL A 211 -11.45 5.47 -7.61
N ARG A 212 -10.53 6.16 -6.89
CA ARG A 212 -9.80 7.32 -7.42
C ARG A 212 -8.93 6.96 -8.61
N ASP A 213 -8.20 5.84 -8.52
CA ASP A 213 -7.32 5.39 -9.62
C ASP A 213 -8.14 5.09 -10.88
N ASP A 214 -9.27 4.39 -10.75
CA ASP A 214 -10.21 4.10 -11.84
C ASP A 214 -10.80 5.39 -12.46
N ILE A 215 -11.18 6.38 -11.63
CA ILE A 215 -11.69 7.66 -12.12
C ILE A 215 -10.60 8.41 -12.88
N LEU A 216 -9.36 8.45 -12.36
CA LEU A 216 -8.25 9.12 -13.00
C LEU A 216 -7.84 8.46 -14.32
N ASP A 217 -7.97 7.14 -14.44
CA ASP A 217 -7.68 6.45 -15.71
C ASP A 217 -8.58 6.94 -16.85
N VAL A 218 -9.82 7.31 -16.58
CA VAL A 218 -10.77 7.79 -17.59
C VAL A 218 -10.84 9.31 -17.73
N THR A 219 -10.34 10.09 -16.75
CA THR A 219 -10.51 11.56 -16.73
C THR A 219 -9.22 12.35 -16.85
N ALA A 220 -8.07 11.77 -16.43
CA ALA A 220 -6.83 12.51 -16.34
C ALA A 220 -5.99 12.41 -17.63
N THR A 221 -5.14 13.39 -17.84
CA THR A 221 -4.17 13.42 -18.95
C THR A 221 -2.90 12.65 -18.60
N PHE A 222 -2.10 12.30 -19.62
CA PHE A 222 -0.78 11.67 -19.41
C PHE A 222 0.12 12.50 -18.47
N GLU A 223 0.06 13.83 -18.60
CA GLU A 223 0.89 14.77 -17.80
C GLU A 223 0.52 14.73 -16.31
N GLU A 224 -0.76 14.47 -15.99
CA GLU A 224 -1.27 14.42 -14.61
C GLU A 224 -0.96 13.11 -13.91
N ILE A 225 -1.06 11.98 -14.61
CA ILE A 225 -0.94 10.64 -13.98
C ILE A 225 0.42 9.97 -14.26
N GLY A 226 1.20 10.46 -15.24
CA GLY A 226 2.53 9.91 -15.58
C GLY A 226 2.50 8.49 -16.16
N LYS A 227 1.34 8.00 -16.58
CA LYS A 227 1.13 6.73 -17.31
C LYS A 227 0.16 6.96 -18.46
N THR A 228 0.07 6.02 -19.40
CA THR A 228 -0.89 6.09 -20.51
C THR A 228 -2.33 6.06 -19.93
N PRO A 229 -3.15 7.10 -20.20
CA PRO A 229 -4.56 7.09 -19.81
C PRO A 229 -5.34 6.03 -20.56
N GLN A 230 -6.50 5.65 -20.01
CA GLN A 230 -7.43 4.67 -20.61
C GLN A 230 -6.82 3.26 -20.81
N LYS A 231 -5.75 2.92 -20.06
CA LYS A 231 -5.13 1.58 -20.13
C LYS A 231 -6.15 0.51 -19.71
N ASP A 232 -6.96 0.78 -18.67
CA ASP A 232 -7.99 -0.13 -18.19
C ASP A 232 -9.15 -0.27 -19.17
N VAL A 233 -9.53 0.81 -19.85
CA VAL A 233 -10.55 0.79 -20.91
C VAL A 233 -10.08 -0.03 -22.11
N LEU A 234 -8.83 0.13 -22.53
CA LEU A 234 -8.24 -0.63 -23.65
C LEU A 234 -8.07 -2.11 -23.30
N ALA A 235 -7.86 -2.43 -22.03
CA ALA A 235 -7.74 -3.79 -21.52
C ALA A 235 -9.11 -4.43 -21.18
N GLU A 236 -10.23 -3.75 -21.46
CA GLU A 236 -11.59 -4.20 -21.13
C GLU A 236 -11.76 -4.56 -19.64
N LYS A 237 -11.03 -3.90 -18.76
CA LYS A 237 -11.13 -4.12 -17.32
C LYS A 237 -12.43 -3.54 -16.76
N SER A 238 -13.06 -4.27 -15.86
CA SER A 238 -14.17 -3.74 -15.07
C SER A 238 -13.65 -2.68 -14.10
N THR A 239 -14.23 -1.47 -14.15
CA THR A 239 -13.87 -0.33 -13.29
C THR A 239 -15.09 0.29 -12.65
N TYR A 240 -14.95 1.06 -11.59
CA TYR A 240 -16.09 1.78 -10.98
C TYR A 240 -16.83 2.65 -12.00
N PRO A 241 -16.15 3.51 -12.80
CA PRO A 241 -16.84 4.29 -13.83
C PRO A 241 -17.58 3.44 -14.88
N ALA A 242 -17.05 2.27 -15.25
CA ALA A 242 -17.71 1.37 -16.20
C ALA A 242 -18.96 0.73 -15.61
N LEU A 243 -18.94 0.36 -14.31
CA LEU A 243 -20.03 -0.37 -13.66
C LEU A 243 -21.15 0.54 -13.15
N MET A 244 -20.83 1.73 -12.64
CA MET A 244 -21.82 2.61 -11.99
C MET A 244 -21.90 4.01 -12.59
N GLY A 245 -21.06 4.33 -13.57
CA GLY A 245 -20.94 5.66 -14.16
C GLY A 245 -19.99 6.58 -13.41
N LEU A 246 -19.43 7.56 -14.12
CA LEU A 246 -18.39 8.45 -13.60
C LEU A 246 -18.87 9.28 -12.40
N GLU A 247 -20.04 9.90 -12.49
CA GLU A 247 -20.56 10.78 -11.42
C GLU A 247 -20.90 9.98 -10.16
N ALA A 248 -21.49 8.79 -10.29
CA ALA A 248 -21.74 7.93 -9.14
C ALA A 248 -20.42 7.46 -8.49
N SER A 249 -19.38 7.19 -9.29
CA SER A 249 -18.06 6.84 -8.79
C SER A 249 -17.40 7.99 -8.00
N LYS A 250 -17.55 9.23 -8.46
CA LYS A 250 -17.09 10.42 -7.70
C LYS A 250 -17.81 10.56 -6.37
N VAL A 251 -19.14 10.41 -6.34
CA VAL A 251 -19.92 10.44 -5.09
C VAL A 251 -19.46 9.31 -4.17
N PHE A 252 -19.28 8.10 -4.68
CA PHE A 252 -18.82 6.95 -3.91
C PHE A 252 -17.42 7.16 -3.31
N LEU A 253 -16.50 7.79 -4.06
CA LEU A 253 -15.19 8.21 -3.56
C LEU A 253 -15.31 9.17 -2.38
N GLU A 254 -16.08 10.24 -2.54
CA GLU A 254 -16.29 11.26 -1.51
C GLU A 254 -16.92 10.68 -0.24
N ASP A 255 -17.93 9.84 -0.39
CA ASP A 255 -18.59 9.16 0.73
C ASP A 255 -17.63 8.23 1.48
N SER A 256 -16.78 7.47 0.76
CA SER A 256 -15.77 6.61 1.36
C SER A 256 -14.74 7.40 2.16
N LEU A 257 -14.25 8.53 1.62
CA LEU A 257 -13.31 9.41 2.32
C LEU A 257 -13.95 10.07 3.55
N ASN A 258 -15.21 10.52 3.46
CA ASN A 258 -15.93 11.10 4.58
C ASN A 258 -16.19 10.07 5.69
N GLN A 259 -16.53 8.83 5.35
CA GLN A 259 -16.68 7.73 6.32
C GLN A 259 -15.34 7.42 6.99
N ALA A 260 -14.22 7.39 6.25
CA ALA A 260 -12.89 7.20 6.84
C ALA A 260 -12.54 8.30 7.85
N ILE A 261 -12.87 9.56 7.53
CA ILE A 261 -12.68 10.67 8.46
C ILE A 261 -13.55 10.48 9.72
N ASN A 262 -14.80 10.05 9.58
CA ASN A 262 -15.67 9.78 10.71
C ASN A 262 -15.10 8.69 11.63
N GLU A 263 -14.52 7.62 11.09
CA GLU A 263 -13.86 6.59 11.89
C GLU A 263 -12.66 7.15 12.68
N LEU A 264 -11.84 8.01 12.07
CA LEU A 264 -10.75 8.69 12.77
C LEU A 264 -11.24 9.66 13.84
N ASP A 265 -12.36 10.32 13.62
CA ASP A 265 -13.00 11.18 14.62
C ASP A 265 -13.57 10.34 15.80
N GLN A 266 -13.98 9.06 15.59
CA GLN A 266 -14.31 8.16 16.69
C GLN A 266 -13.08 7.80 17.52
N VAL A 267 -11.90 7.58 16.88
CA VAL A 267 -10.64 7.41 17.61
C VAL A 267 -10.35 8.61 18.49
N ALA A 268 -10.46 9.83 17.96
CA ALA A 268 -10.19 11.08 18.67
C ALA A 268 -11.16 11.34 19.87
N LYS A 269 -12.35 10.74 19.86
CA LYS A 269 -13.29 10.80 20.98
C LYS A 269 -12.91 9.87 22.13
N GLN A 270 -12.12 8.84 21.88
CA GLN A 270 -11.76 7.81 22.86
C GLN A 270 -10.40 8.05 23.50
N VAL A 271 -9.45 8.57 22.73
CA VAL A 271 -8.05 8.78 23.13
C VAL A 271 -7.50 10.09 22.58
N PRO A 272 -6.44 10.66 23.17
CA PRO A 272 -5.72 11.78 22.58
C PRO A 272 -5.20 11.38 21.19
N PHE A 273 -5.80 11.95 20.15
CA PHE A 273 -5.46 11.67 18.75
C PHE A 273 -5.73 12.90 17.88
N SER A 274 -4.71 13.41 17.20
CA SER A 274 -4.85 14.53 16.27
C SER A 274 -5.20 14.03 14.88
N THR A 275 -6.36 14.43 14.37
CA THR A 275 -6.82 14.05 13.02
C THR A 275 -6.30 14.96 11.90
N GLU A 276 -5.64 16.08 12.23
CA GLU A 276 -5.30 17.14 11.28
C GLU A 276 -4.43 16.63 10.12
N LYS A 277 -3.24 16.10 10.43
CA LYS A 277 -2.30 15.62 9.40
C LYS A 277 -2.84 14.46 8.56
N ILE A 278 -3.58 13.55 9.18
CA ILE A 278 -4.16 12.42 8.45
C ILE A 278 -5.31 12.87 7.55
N LYS A 279 -6.09 13.87 7.96
CA LYS A 279 -7.12 14.49 7.11
C LYS A 279 -6.53 15.22 5.92
N GLU A 280 -5.34 15.83 6.03
CA GLU A 280 -4.63 16.40 4.89
C GLU A 280 -4.26 15.32 3.86
N ILE A 281 -3.74 14.16 4.31
CA ILE A 281 -3.43 13.04 3.41
C ILE A 281 -4.70 12.53 2.74
N ILE A 282 -5.78 12.34 3.49
CA ILE A 282 -7.08 11.92 2.96
C ILE A 282 -7.62 12.95 1.96
N GLY A 283 -7.48 14.24 2.28
CA GLY A 283 -7.86 15.35 1.40
C GLY A 283 -7.15 15.31 0.05
N SER A 284 -5.89 14.87 0.00
CA SER A 284 -5.13 14.72 -1.26
C SER A 284 -5.63 13.58 -2.16
N LEU A 285 -6.50 12.70 -1.65
CA LEU A 285 -7.14 11.66 -2.44
C LEU A 285 -8.43 12.15 -3.13
N ARG A 286 -8.96 13.31 -2.76
CA ARG A 286 -10.11 13.90 -3.43
C ARG A 286 -9.76 14.31 -4.85
N ILE A 287 -10.73 14.21 -5.73
CA ILE A 287 -10.61 14.69 -7.10
C ILE A 287 -11.19 16.11 -7.09
N ASN A 288 -10.32 17.09 -7.26
CA ASN A 288 -10.75 18.46 -7.46
C ASN A 288 -11.51 18.52 -8.80
N GLY A 289 -12.78 18.94 -8.76
CA GLY A 289 -13.61 19.11 -9.95
C GLY A 289 -13.16 20.29 -10.81
#